data_09d593815a8c2249f831a3b7f088943f
#
_entry.id   09d593815a8c2249f831a3b7f088943f
#
_cell.length_a   1.000
_cell.length_b   1.000
_cell.length_c   1.000
_cell.angle_alpha   90.00
_cell.angle_beta   90.00
_cell.angle_gamma   90.00
#
_symmetry.space_group_name_H-M   'P 1'
#
loop_
_entity.id
_entity.type
_entity.pdbx_description
1 polymer ?
#
loop_
_entity_poly.entity_id
_entity_poly.type
_entity_poly.pdbx_seq_one_letter_code
_entity_poly.pdbx_strand_id
1 'polypeptide(L)'
;MDWPASAIGAAFRLPTRIRRRAETPVVLGIDVEPDPRTFNPRDPPPWDGLESFLERIPSLRRLLATATGAPAAFTWFLRMDPQVATTWGSPGWVADNYGDALADLVASGDQLAVHTHVWRWEDATEEWVADYEDADWMEHCLTVGLDAFEAAFGRPCEAYRGGDYFLNGALLACLDARGVKADMSVEPGRPPQKPPQGDPARGMLPDYREVPTVPYRSSPARFPAPDPVDPRGPVLLPIFSPPGRHGTRFPLSPETTVSRFVPRLAAGLLRESPPVLAFTARSTSSLGSAWDTLESNIVHLARHDRMRFMTASAAAARFVTPSAELERLG
;
A
#
# COMPACT_ATOMS: atom_id res chain seq x y z
N MET A 1 -4.98 -79.02 18.49
CA MET A 1 -4.49 -78.34 17.26
C MET A 1 -4.65 -76.86 17.48
N ASP A 2 -3.59 -76.30 17.97
CA ASP A 2 -3.55 -74.86 18.34
C ASP A 2 -3.13 -74.05 17.15
N TRP A 3 -3.90 -73.04 16.85
CA TRP A 3 -3.56 -72.05 15.82
C TRP A 3 -3.08 -70.75 16.47
N PRO A 4 -1.91 -70.25 16.10
CA PRO A 4 -1.37 -69.07 16.76
C PRO A 4 -2.03 -67.78 16.24
N ALA A 5 -2.54 -66.99 17.21
CA ALA A 5 -2.94 -65.60 16.99
C ALA A 5 -1.70 -64.70 17.02
N SER A 6 -1.20 -64.25 15.87
CA SER A 6 -0.33 -63.06 15.80
C SER A 6 -0.10 -62.67 14.34
N ALA A 7 -0.71 -61.62 13.87
CA ALA A 7 -0.24 -60.68 12.83
C ALA A 7 -1.37 -59.76 12.34
N ILE A 8 -1.90 -58.89 13.22
CA ILE A 8 -2.64 -57.73 12.72
C ILE A 8 -2.17 -56.53 13.55
N GLY A 9 -1.26 -55.72 13.00
CA GLY A 9 -0.74 -54.57 13.73
C GLY A 9 0.24 -53.71 12.94
N ALA A 10 0.17 -53.74 11.61
CA ALA A 10 0.86 -52.74 10.83
C ALA A 10 -0.07 -51.53 10.66
N ALA A 11 -0.05 -50.65 11.68
CA ALA A 11 -0.68 -49.36 11.60
C ALA A 11 -0.01 -48.55 10.47
N PHE A 12 -0.70 -48.37 9.35
CA PHE A 12 -0.38 -47.39 8.34
C PHE A 12 -0.39 -46.01 9.00
N ARG A 13 0.77 -45.56 9.47
CA ARG A 13 0.99 -44.17 9.83
C ARG A 13 1.08 -43.41 8.49
N LEU A 14 -0.05 -42.88 8.06
CA LEU A 14 -0.06 -41.81 7.03
C LEU A 14 0.80 -40.66 7.57
N PRO A 15 1.78 -40.17 6.78
CA PRO A 15 2.53 -38.99 7.17
C PRO A 15 1.56 -37.81 7.06
N THR A 16 0.96 -37.39 8.18
CA THR A 16 0.27 -36.11 8.32
C THR A 16 1.29 -34.99 8.26
N ARG A 17 1.96 -34.79 7.13
CA ARG A 17 2.46 -33.49 6.73
C ARG A 17 1.22 -32.65 6.38
N ILE A 18 0.54 -32.14 7.39
CA ILE A 18 -0.30 -30.97 7.25
C ILE A 18 0.67 -29.87 6.77
N ARG A 19 0.75 -29.66 5.46
CA ARG A 19 1.36 -28.43 4.93
C ARG A 19 0.59 -27.30 5.61
N ARG A 20 1.22 -26.68 6.61
CA ARG A 20 0.70 -25.42 7.13
C ARG A 20 0.58 -24.50 5.94
N ARG A 21 -0.64 -24.22 5.51
CA ARG A 21 -0.84 -23.20 4.46
C ARG A 21 -0.14 -21.94 4.93
N ALA A 22 0.61 -21.27 4.05
CA ALA A 22 1.33 -20.05 4.38
C ALA A 22 0.36 -18.95 4.85
N GLU A 23 0.85 -18.05 5.72
CA GLU A 23 0.11 -16.85 6.10
C GLU A 23 -0.12 -15.97 4.87
N THR A 24 -1.27 -15.30 4.81
CA THR A 24 -1.56 -14.29 3.79
C THR A 24 -1.14 -12.92 4.31
N PRO A 25 -0.11 -12.29 3.74
CA PRO A 25 0.27 -10.92 4.04
C PRO A 25 -0.89 -9.96 3.79
N VAL A 26 -1.14 -9.09 4.76
CA VAL A 26 -2.04 -7.94 4.62
C VAL A 26 -1.22 -6.69 4.83
N VAL A 27 -1.21 -5.81 3.83
CA VAL A 27 -0.57 -4.50 3.91
C VAL A 27 -1.66 -3.44 3.96
N LEU A 28 -1.73 -2.70 5.06
CA LEU A 28 -2.54 -1.50 5.16
C LEU A 28 -1.61 -0.29 5.06
N GLY A 29 -1.65 0.40 3.93
CA GLY A 29 -1.02 1.70 3.73
C GLY A 29 -1.95 2.81 4.21
N ILE A 30 -1.39 3.77 4.93
CA ILE A 30 -2.12 4.94 5.42
C ILE A 30 -1.49 6.16 4.76
N ASP A 31 -2.22 6.78 3.84
CA ASP A 31 -1.80 8.03 3.21
C ASP A 31 -1.99 9.16 4.23
N VAL A 32 -0.87 9.68 4.72
CA VAL A 32 -0.82 10.77 5.70
C VAL A 32 -0.73 12.08 4.94
N GLU A 33 -1.82 12.78 4.87
CA GLU A 33 -1.97 14.01 4.11
C GLU A 33 -2.87 15.02 4.84
N PRO A 34 -2.79 16.34 4.51
CA PRO A 34 -3.68 17.34 5.10
C PRO A 34 -5.14 17.07 4.74
N ASP A 35 -6.05 17.51 5.60
CA ASP A 35 -7.46 17.10 5.52
C ASP A 35 -8.15 17.45 4.21
N PRO A 36 -8.14 18.65 3.65
CA PRO A 36 -8.46 18.87 2.26
C PRO A 36 -7.21 18.64 1.39
N ARG A 37 -7.37 17.93 0.29
CA ARG A 37 -6.25 17.67 -0.63
C ARG A 37 -5.90 18.86 -1.53
N THR A 38 -6.88 19.71 -1.82
CA THR A 38 -6.72 20.97 -2.56
C THR A 38 -7.13 22.13 -1.66
N PHE A 39 -6.26 23.11 -1.52
CA PHE A 39 -6.43 24.23 -0.60
C PHE A 39 -5.60 25.43 -1.05
N ASN A 40 -5.94 26.62 -0.56
CA ASN A 40 -5.11 27.80 -0.78
C ASN A 40 -3.84 27.69 0.10
N PRO A 41 -2.63 27.75 -0.48
CA PRO A 41 -1.40 27.68 0.32
C PRO A 41 -1.21 28.83 1.31
N ARG A 42 -1.98 29.92 1.17
CA ARG A 42 -1.99 31.05 2.13
C ARG A 42 -2.92 30.80 3.32
N ASP A 43 -3.72 29.73 3.29
CA ASP A 43 -4.61 29.30 4.35
C ASP A 43 -4.41 27.80 4.62
N PRO A 44 -3.32 27.42 5.31
CA PRO A 44 -2.94 26.04 5.51
C PRO A 44 -4.02 25.26 6.26
N PRO A 45 -4.48 24.12 5.71
CA PRO A 45 -5.48 23.30 6.40
C PRO A 45 -4.88 22.57 7.60
N PRO A 46 -5.74 22.08 8.51
CA PRO A 46 -5.31 21.25 9.63
C PRO A 46 -4.88 19.85 9.16
N TRP A 47 -4.29 19.08 10.08
CA TRP A 47 -3.98 17.67 9.96
C TRP A 47 -4.78 16.84 10.99
N ASP A 48 -6.02 17.28 11.28
CA ASP A 48 -6.90 16.67 12.29
C ASP A 48 -7.12 15.18 12.04
N GLY A 49 -7.14 14.78 10.77
CA GLY A 49 -7.22 13.39 10.37
C GLY A 49 -6.03 12.56 10.84
N LEU A 50 -4.80 13.10 10.76
CA LEU A 50 -3.63 12.43 11.30
C LEU A 50 -3.71 12.30 12.81
N GLU A 51 -4.02 13.39 13.52
CA GLU A 51 -4.12 13.40 14.99
C GLU A 51 -5.16 12.37 15.46
N SER A 52 -6.34 12.41 14.90
CA SER A 52 -7.41 11.44 15.20
C SER A 52 -7.00 9.99 14.88
N PHE A 53 -6.23 9.77 13.79
CA PHE A 53 -5.75 8.41 13.45
C PHE A 53 -4.73 7.91 14.48
N LEU A 54 -3.79 8.78 14.91
CA LEU A 54 -2.79 8.47 15.92
C LEU A 54 -3.44 8.08 17.27
N GLU A 55 -4.52 8.77 17.67
CA GLU A 55 -5.28 8.44 18.87
C GLU A 55 -5.98 7.07 18.79
N ARG A 56 -6.45 6.69 17.60
CA ARG A 56 -7.28 5.50 17.40
C ARG A 56 -6.48 4.23 17.07
N ILE A 57 -5.30 4.38 16.46
CA ILE A 57 -4.50 3.24 15.99
C ILE A 57 -4.11 2.23 17.09
N PRO A 58 -3.83 2.61 18.36
CA PRO A 58 -3.52 1.66 19.41
C PRO A 58 -4.70 0.71 19.70
N SER A 59 -5.94 1.20 19.60
CA SER A 59 -7.13 0.35 19.78
C SER A 59 -7.30 -0.64 18.63
N LEU A 60 -7.22 -0.17 17.39
CA LEU A 60 -7.29 -1.02 16.21
C LEU A 60 -6.20 -2.10 16.26
N ARG A 61 -4.98 -1.75 16.63
CA ARG A 61 -3.86 -2.69 16.76
C ARG A 61 -4.16 -3.82 17.75
N ARG A 62 -4.76 -3.50 18.91
CA ARG A 62 -5.19 -4.51 19.90
C ARG A 62 -6.28 -5.44 19.33
N LEU A 63 -7.27 -4.89 18.64
CA LEU A 63 -8.34 -5.69 18.00
C LEU A 63 -7.76 -6.66 16.97
N LEU A 64 -6.83 -6.19 16.13
CA LEU A 64 -6.19 -7.01 15.11
C LEU A 64 -5.29 -8.08 15.73
N ALA A 65 -4.51 -7.75 16.75
CA ALA A 65 -3.68 -8.73 17.46
C ALA A 65 -4.54 -9.83 18.10
N THR A 66 -5.69 -9.46 18.67
CA THR A 66 -6.66 -10.44 19.23
C THR A 66 -7.24 -11.32 18.12
N ALA A 67 -7.61 -10.75 16.98
CA ALA A 67 -8.23 -11.49 15.89
C ALA A 67 -7.25 -12.43 15.16
N THR A 68 -5.99 -12.02 14.99
CA THR A 68 -4.98 -12.77 14.21
C THR A 68 -4.04 -13.60 15.08
N GLY A 69 -4.00 -13.36 16.39
CA GLY A 69 -3.03 -13.96 17.31
C GLY A 69 -1.60 -13.42 17.16
N ALA A 70 -1.42 -12.26 16.47
CA ALA A 70 -0.10 -11.71 16.18
C ALA A 70 -0.12 -10.17 16.11
N PRO A 71 0.99 -9.49 16.47
CA PRO A 71 1.10 -8.03 16.32
C PRO A 71 0.80 -7.59 14.89
N ALA A 72 0.07 -6.48 14.75
CA ALA A 72 -0.21 -5.85 13.47
C ALA A 72 0.79 -4.70 13.24
N ALA A 73 1.33 -4.62 12.02
CA ALA A 73 2.18 -3.52 11.57
C ALA A 73 1.56 -2.87 10.32
N PHE A 74 1.78 -1.56 10.17
CA PHE A 74 1.22 -0.74 9.09
C PHE A 74 2.33 0.00 8.34
N THR A 75 1.98 0.59 7.18
CA THR A 75 2.88 1.48 6.45
C THR A 75 2.24 2.86 6.35
N TRP A 76 2.93 3.87 6.86
CA TRP A 76 2.50 5.27 6.86
C TRP A 76 3.20 6.00 5.74
N PHE A 77 2.46 6.36 4.71
CA PHE A 77 2.94 7.09 3.54
C PHE A 77 2.81 8.59 3.79
N LEU A 78 3.91 9.20 4.23
CA LEU A 78 3.95 10.59 4.65
C LEU A 78 3.98 11.52 3.43
N ARG A 79 3.07 12.48 3.37
CA ARG A 79 3.02 13.49 2.35
C ARG A 79 4.22 14.42 2.48
N MET A 80 5.17 14.31 1.56
CA MET A 80 6.43 15.03 1.55
C MET A 80 6.75 15.53 0.13
N ASP A 81 6.01 16.50 -0.38
CA ASP A 81 6.11 16.98 -1.74
C ASP A 81 6.16 18.51 -1.83
N PRO A 82 6.37 19.11 -3.02
CA PRO A 82 6.40 20.56 -3.20
C PRO A 82 5.13 21.30 -2.74
N GLN A 83 3.95 20.65 -2.74
CA GLN A 83 2.74 21.28 -2.20
C GLN A 83 2.87 21.51 -0.70
N VAL A 84 3.37 20.50 0.05
CA VAL A 84 3.65 20.64 1.49
C VAL A 84 4.72 21.72 1.74
N ALA A 85 5.80 21.69 0.95
CA ALA A 85 6.87 22.67 1.06
C ALA A 85 6.37 24.11 0.82
N THR A 86 5.56 24.32 -0.20
CA THR A 86 4.99 25.63 -0.54
C THR A 86 4.07 26.15 0.54
N THR A 87 3.31 25.26 1.19
CA THR A 87 2.26 25.65 2.14
C THR A 87 2.78 25.80 3.56
N TRP A 88 3.65 24.89 4.00
CA TRP A 88 4.16 24.88 5.39
C TRP A 88 5.64 25.21 5.52
N GLY A 89 6.32 25.55 4.41
CA GLY A 89 7.72 25.95 4.39
C GLY A 89 8.74 24.84 4.39
N SER A 90 8.34 23.58 4.56
CA SER A 90 9.22 22.41 4.54
C SER A 90 8.48 21.21 3.97
N PRO A 91 9.08 20.43 3.04
CA PRO A 91 8.51 19.16 2.61
C PRO A 91 8.49 18.12 3.74
N GLY A 92 9.37 18.27 4.74
CA GLY A 92 9.44 17.43 5.95
C GLY A 92 8.52 17.86 7.08
N TRP A 93 7.60 18.80 6.86
CA TRP A 93 6.78 19.42 7.90
C TRP A 93 6.10 18.40 8.83
N VAL A 94 5.59 17.30 8.30
CA VAL A 94 4.94 16.26 9.11
C VAL A 94 5.93 15.59 10.07
N ALA A 95 7.17 15.39 9.66
CA ALA A 95 8.21 14.85 10.52
C ALA A 95 8.65 15.85 11.60
N ASP A 96 8.72 17.14 11.25
CA ASP A 96 9.09 18.21 12.16
C ASP A 96 8.04 18.42 13.27
N ASN A 97 6.75 18.22 12.95
CA ASN A 97 5.64 18.53 13.88
C ASN A 97 5.10 17.29 14.62
N TYR A 98 5.26 16.08 14.08
CA TYR A 98 4.76 14.84 14.66
C TYR A 98 5.88 13.81 14.94
N GLY A 99 7.14 14.26 15.05
CA GLY A 99 8.31 13.40 15.16
C GLY A 99 8.22 12.35 16.26
N ASP A 100 7.80 12.71 17.47
CA ASP A 100 7.64 11.79 18.60
C ASP A 100 6.57 10.72 18.32
N ALA A 101 5.41 11.12 17.80
CA ALA A 101 4.34 10.19 17.44
C ALA A 101 4.77 9.22 16.31
N LEU A 102 5.51 9.72 15.32
CA LEU A 102 6.06 8.88 14.26
C LEU A 102 7.13 7.91 14.80
N ALA A 103 7.94 8.32 15.78
CA ALA A 103 8.88 7.44 16.46
C ALA A 103 8.16 6.32 17.23
N ASP A 104 7.05 6.62 17.90
CA ASP A 104 6.22 5.64 18.60
C ASP A 104 5.59 4.61 17.63
N LEU A 105 5.19 5.05 16.42
CA LEU A 105 4.74 4.14 15.37
C LEU A 105 5.84 3.16 14.96
N VAL A 106 7.05 3.67 14.72
CA VAL A 106 8.21 2.84 14.36
C VAL A 106 8.55 1.86 15.49
N ALA A 107 8.55 2.33 16.75
CA ALA A 107 8.77 1.47 17.92
C ALA A 107 7.70 0.36 18.05
N SER A 108 6.51 0.60 17.54
CA SER A 108 5.42 -0.39 17.46
C SER A 108 5.54 -1.38 16.29
N GLY A 109 6.58 -1.25 15.44
CA GLY A 109 6.85 -2.12 14.31
C GLY A 109 6.30 -1.62 12.98
N ASP A 110 5.81 -0.39 12.91
CA ASP A 110 5.33 0.23 11.68
C ASP A 110 6.48 0.72 10.79
N GLN A 111 6.17 0.95 9.54
CA GLN A 111 7.07 1.52 8.55
C GLN A 111 6.61 2.93 8.18
N LEU A 112 7.53 3.89 8.23
CA LEU A 112 7.33 5.19 7.59
C LEU A 112 7.83 5.10 6.14
N ALA A 113 7.12 5.76 5.25
CA ALA A 113 7.34 5.74 3.81
C ALA A 113 6.96 7.10 3.18
N VAL A 114 7.26 7.29 1.91
CA VAL A 114 7.00 8.55 1.20
C VAL A 114 5.74 8.46 0.35
N HIS A 115 4.96 9.54 0.40
CA HIS A 115 3.82 9.83 -0.46
C HIS A 115 4.03 11.17 -1.15
N THR A 116 3.92 11.22 -2.47
CA THR A 116 4.03 12.49 -3.21
C THR A 116 2.94 12.61 -4.25
N HIS A 117 2.42 13.82 -4.42
CA HIS A 117 1.62 14.22 -5.57
C HIS A 117 2.45 15.08 -6.52
N VAL A 118 2.01 15.18 -7.75
CA VAL A 118 2.64 16.00 -8.79
C VAL A 118 1.91 17.33 -8.98
N TRP A 119 1.44 17.90 -7.88
CA TRP A 119 0.69 19.15 -7.88
C TRP A 119 1.61 20.34 -8.04
N ARG A 120 1.23 21.25 -8.94
CA ARG A 120 1.92 22.53 -9.20
C ARG A 120 0.93 23.66 -8.90
N TRP A 121 1.37 24.64 -8.12
CA TRP A 121 0.58 25.85 -7.91
C TRP A 121 0.64 26.76 -9.15
N GLU A 122 -0.50 27.24 -9.59
CA GLU A 122 -0.64 28.21 -10.67
C GLU A 122 -1.13 29.54 -10.15
N ASP A 123 -0.24 30.52 -10.08
CA ASP A 123 -0.58 31.86 -9.55
C ASP A 123 -1.68 32.57 -10.37
N ALA A 124 -1.77 32.30 -11.67
CA ALA A 124 -2.74 32.94 -12.55
C ALA A 124 -4.18 32.55 -12.27
N THR A 125 -4.40 31.31 -11.84
CA THR A 125 -5.73 30.76 -11.52
C THR A 125 -5.94 30.59 -10.03
N GLU A 126 -4.89 30.73 -9.22
CA GLU A 126 -4.86 30.43 -7.78
C GLU A 126 -5.36 28.99 -7.48
N GLU A 127 -4.89 28.03 -8.29
CA GLU A 127 -5.29 26.61 -8.18
C GLU A 127 -4.08 25.69 -8.20
N TRP A 128 -4.24 24.53 -7.55
CA TRP A 128 -3.35 23.39 -7.71
C TRP A 128 -3.73 22.60 -8.95
N VAL A 129 -2.77 22.37 -9.83
CA VAL A 129 -2.93 21.57 -11.05
C VAL A 129 -2.02 20.35 -10.96
N ALA A 130 -2.58 19.15 -11.06
CA ALA A 130 -1.80 17.92 -11.15
C ALA A 130 -1.12 17.85 -12.53
N ASP A 131 0.20 17.73 -12.58
CA ASP A 131 0.95 17.75 -13.84
C ASP A 131 1.55 16.35 -14.13
N TYR A 132 0.81 15.56 -14.89
CA TYR A 132 1.20 14.20 -15.30
C TYR A 132 1.92 14.15 -16.64
N GLU A 133 2.27 15.32 -17.24
CA GLU A 133 2.94 15.43 -18.54
C GLU A 133 4.39 15.90 -18.43
N ASP A 134 4.69 16.73 -17.44
CA ASP A 134 6.04 17.27 -17.24
C ASP A 134 6.91 16.26 -16.45
N ALA A 135 7.78 15.54 -17.18
CA ALA A 135 8.64 14.51 -16.61
C ALA A 135 9.62 15.07 -15.56
N ASP A 136 10.18 16.25 -15.81
CA ASP A 136 11.14 16.89 -14.91
C ASP A 136 10.46 17.32 -13.61
N TRP A 137 9.23 17.80 -13.71
CA TRP A 137 8.42 18.13 -12.54
C TRP A 137 8.06 16.91 -11.70
N MET A 138 7.64 15.83 -12.34
CA MET A 138 7.33 14.58 -11.65
C MET A 138 8.54 14.03 -10.89
N GLU A 139 9.71 14.01 -11.54
CA GLU A 139 10.97 13.59 -10.91
C GLU A 139 11.37 14.53 -9.77
N HIS A 140 11.19 15.85 -9.95
CA HIS A 140 11.40 16.83 -8.89
C HIS A 140 10.52 16.55 -7.67
N CYS A 141 9.21 16.32 -7.84
CA CYS A 141 8.29 16.02 -6.74
C CYS A 141 8.73 14.78 -5.95
N LEU A 142 9.11 13.72 -6.66
CA LEU A 142 9.58 12.48 -6.03
C LEU A 142 10.91 12.70 -5.30
N THR A 143 11.86 13.39 -5.92
CA THR A 143 13.18 13.67 -5.33
C THR A 143 13.05 14.51 -4.07
N VAL A 144 12.26 15.57 -4.09
CA VAL A 144 11.96 16.40 -2.90
C VAL A 144 11.44 15.54 -1.76
N GLY A 145 10.50 14.62 -2.03
CA GLY A 145 9.95 13.75 -0.99
C GLY A 145 10.96 12.77 -0.42
N LEU A 146 11.74 12.11 -1.27
CA LEU A 146 12.76 11.15 -0.83
C LEU A 146 13.90 11.81 -0.07
N ASP A 147 14.35 13.00 -0.50
CA ASP A 147 15.40 13.77 0.18
C ASP A 147 14.92 14.29 1.55
N ALA A 148 13.68 14.78 1.62
CA ALA A 148 13.08 15.21 2.87
C ALA A 148 12.94 14.05 3.87
N PHE A 149 12.55 12.87 3.39
CA PHE A 149 12.48 11.67 4.22
C PHE A 149 13.86 11.27 4.78
N GLU A 150 14.87 11.23 3.92
CA GLU A 150 16.23 10.88 4.32
C GLU A 150 16.80 11.90 5.31
N ALA A 151 16.56 13.19 5.09
CA ALA A 151 16.97 14.26 6.00
C ALA A 151 16.29 14.15 7.38
N ALA A 152 14.98 13.84 7.40
CA ALA A 152 14.21 13.76 8.64
C ALA A 152 14.53 12.49 9.46
N PHE A 153 14.74 11.35 8.81
CA PHE A 153 14.86 10.06 9.50
C PHE A 153 16.26 9.44 9.44
N GLY A 154 17.25 10.08 8.78
CA GLY A 154 18.63 9.62 8.71
C GLY A 154 18.83 8.28 7.98
N ARG A 155 17.88 7.87 7.15
CA ARG A 155 17.90 6.62 6.38
C ARG A 155 17.14 6.75 5.08
N PRO A 156 17.47 5.97 4.05
CA PRO A 156 16.71 5.97 2.81
C PRO A 156 15.28 5.45 3.01
N CYS A 157 14.38 5.94 2.16
CA CYS A 157 13.00 5.46 2.10
C CYS A 157 12.93 4.09 1.41
N GLU A 158 12.25 3.12 2.01
CA GLU A 158 12.15 1.77 1.47
C GLU A 158 10.79 1.47 0.80
N ALA A 159 9.78 2.30 1.00
CA ALA A 159 8.48 2.12 0.37
C ALA A 159 7.93 3.46 -0.13
N TYR A 160 7.18 3.39 -1.22
CA TYR A 160 6.62 4.55 -1.88
C TYR A 160 5.15 4.32 -2.27
N ARG A 161 4.39 5.41 -2.33
CA ARG A 161 3.08 5.45 -2.94
C ARG A 161 2.85 6.80 -3.62
N GLY A 162 2.59 6.77 -4.93
CA GLY A 162 2.20 7.96 -5.70
C GLY A 162 0.79 8.40 -5.37
N GLY A 163 0.60 9.69 -5.21
CA GLY A 163 -0.71 10.32 -5.10
C GLY A 163 -1.55 10.06 -6.34
N ASP A 164 -2.86 10.02 -6.18
CA ASP A 164 -3.78 9.67 -7.27
C ASP A 164 -3.43 8.33 -7.96
N TYR A 165 -2.80 7.39 -7.24
CA TYR A 165 -2.26 6.13 -7.77
C TYR A 165 -1.37 6.34 -9.02
N PHE A 166 -0.72 7.48 -9.11
CA PHE A 166 0.14 7.81 -10.25
C PHE A 166 1.53 7.21 -10.09
N LEU A 167 1.95 6.47 -11.08
CA LEU A 167 3.32 5.99 -11.29
C LEU A 167 3.55 5.85 -12.79
N ASN A 168 4.77 6.14 -13.26
CA ASN A 168 5.17 5.93 -14.64
C ASN A 168 6.59 5.35 -14.71
N GLY A 169 7.08 5.09 -15.92
CA GLY A 169 8.42 4.52 -16.12
C GLY A 169 9.55 5.42 -15.61
N ALA A 170 9.42 6.74 -15.72
CA ALA A 170 10.44 7.69 -15.24
C ALA A 170 10.53 7.68 -13.71
N LEU A 171 9.39 7.75 -13.02
CA LEU A 171 9.34 7.63 -11.56
C LEU A 171 9.83 6.25 -11.08
N LEU A 172 9.49 5.17 -11.81
CA LEU A 172 10.00 3.84 -11.49
C LEU A 172 11.53 3.77 -11.57
N ALA A 173 12.15 4.43 -12.57
CA ALA A 173 13.61 4.53 -12.68
C ALA A 173 14.23 5.30 -11.51
N CYS A 174 13.60 6.39 -11.10
CA CYS A 174 14.06 7.17 -9.95
C CYS A 174 13.94 6.35 -8.65
N LEU A 175 12.84 5.64 -8.42
CA LEU A 175 12.65 4.75 -7.27
C LEU A 175 13.69 3.63 -7.23
N ASP A 176 14.04 3.05 -8.40
CA ASP A 176 15.10 2.05 -8.53
C ASP A 176 16.48 2.62 -8.13
N ALA A 177 16.82 3.78 -8.68
CA ALA A 177 18.08 4.47 -8.38
C ALA A 177 18.24 4.84 -6.88
N ARG A 178 17.12 5.11 -6.19
CA ARG A 178 17.08 5.45 -4.76
C ARG A 178 16.93 4.21 -3.86
N GLY A 179 16.89 2.99 -4.42
CA GLY A 179 16.84 1.73 -3.67
C GLY A 179 15.52 1.47 -2.94
N VAL A 180 14.42 2.06 -3.41
CA VAL A 180 13.07 1.78 -2.88
C VAL A 180 12.71 0.33 -3.16
N LYS A 181 12.18 -0.38 -2.15
CA LYS A 181 11.93 -1.83 -2.19
C LYS A 181 10.50 -2.21 -2.53
N ALA A 182 9.53 -1.36 -2.15
CA ALA A 182 8.11 -1.61 -2.34
C ALA A 182 7.38 -0.38 -2.89
N ASP A 183 6.41 -0.60 -3.78
CA ASP A 183 5.49 0.44 -4.25
C ASP A 183 4.05 -0.03 -4.14
N MET A 184 3.15 0.87 -3.74
CA MET A 184 1.72 0.63 -3.58
C MET A 184 0.86 1.58 -4.44
N SER A 185 1.38 2.08 -5.57
CA SER A 185 0.65 3.03 -6.42
C SER A 185 -0.32 2.34 -7.38
N VAL A 186 -0.05 1.09 -7.77
CA VAL A 186 -0.80 0.43 -8.85
C VAL A 186 -2.17 -0.07 -8.40
N GLU A 187 -3.23 0.32 -9.13
CA GLU A 187 -4.62 -0.07 -8.86
C GLU A 187 -5.22 -0.84 -10.05
N PRO A 188 -5.11 -2.19 -10.07
CA PRO A 188 -5.56 -3.02 -11.18
C PRO A 188 -7.01 -2.78 -11.59
N GLY A 189 -7.25 -2.72 -12.91
CA GLY A 189 -8.56 -2.52 -13.50
C GLY A 189 -8.93 -1.06 -13.78
N ARG A 190 -8.15 -0.09 -13.30
CA ARG A 190 -8.42 1.32 -13.58
C ARG A 190 -8.08 1.68 -15.02
N PRO A 191 -9.02 2.31 -15.75
CA PRO A 191 -8.73 2.89 -17.07
C PRO A 191 -7.94 4.19 -16.93
N PRO A 192 -7.28 4.68 -18.01
CA PRO A 192 -6.71 6.01 -18.05
C PRO A 192 -7.83 7.05 -17.87
N GLN A 193 -7.62 8.01 -16.99
CA GLN A 193 -8.64 9.01 -16.68
C GLN A 193 -8.02 10.28 -16.07
N LYS A 194 -8.78 11.37 -16.01
CA LYS A 194 -8.46 12.54 -15.17
C LYS A 194 -8.60 12.19 -13.69
N PRO A 195 -8.02 12.99 -12.77
CA PRO A 195 -8.20 12.75 -11.33
C PRO A 195 -9.67 12.56 -10.95
N PRO A 196 -9.97 11.59 -10.07
CA PRO A 196 -11.38 11.18 -9.80
C PRO A 196 -12.27 12.26 -9.19
N GLN A 197 -11.69 13.23 -8.51
CA GLN A 197 -12.41 14.32 -7.85
C GLN A 197 -12.69 15.52 -8.78
N GLY A 198 -12.28 15.44 -10.04
CA GLY A 198 -12.44 16.54 -10.98
C GLY A 198 -11.42 17.65 -10.79
N ASP A 199 -10.35 17.39 -10.05
CA ASP A 199 -9.27 18.34 -9.84
C ASP A 199 -8.62 18.75 -11.19
N PRO A 200 -8.16 19.99 -11.35
CA PRO A 200 -7.44 20.42 -12.54
C PRO A 200 -6.21 19.55 -12.77
N ALA A 201 -6.03 19.10 -14.02
CA ALA A 201 -4.87 18.27 -14.38
C ALA A 201 -4.43 18.43 -15.82
N ARG A 202 -3.12 18.40 -16.04
CA ARG A 202 -2.47 18.14 -17.33
C ARG A 202 -2.21 16.65 -17.44
N GLY A 203 -2.46 16.10 -18.62
CA GLY A 203 -2.30 14.67 -18.85
C GLY A 203 -3.40 13.80 -18.24
N MET A 204 -3.07 12.55 -18.11
CA MET A 204 -3.98 11.48 -17.67
C MET A 204 -3.29 10.57 -16.67
N LEU A 205 -4.08 10.00 -15.75
CA LEU A 205 -3.64 8.88 -14.91
C LEU A 205 -3.40 7.64 -15.78
N PRO A 206 -2.46 6.75 -15.40
CA PRO A 206 -2.07 5.60 -16.21
C PRO A 206 -3.20 4.60 -16.45
N ASP A 207 -3.05 3.79 -17.49
CA ASP A 207 -3.92 2.65 -17.78
C ASP A 207 -3.45 1.41 -17.01
N TYR A 208 -4.23 1.00 -16.01
CA TYR A 208 -3.97 -0.18 -15.19
C TYR A 208 -4.96 -1.33 -15.46
N ARG A 209 -5.67 -1.32 -16.58
CA ARG A 209 -6.67 -2.38 -16.89
C ARG A 209 -6.06 -3.76 -17.00
N GLU A 210 -4.85 -3.85 -17.56
CA GLU A 210 -4.18 -5.12 -17.86
C GLU A 210 -3.02 -5.44 -16.90
N VAL A 211 -2.88 -4.69 -15.80
CA VAL A 211 -1.81 -4.98 -14.84
C VAL A 211 -2.15 -6.18 -13.96
N PRO A 212 -1.13 -6.93 -13.48
CA PRO A 212 -1.35 -8.05 -12.58
C PRO A 212 -2.04 -7.65 -11.27
N THR A 213 -2.80 -8.59 -10.71
CA THR A 213 -3.40 -8.47 -9.36
C THR A 213 -2.53 -9.10 -8.27
N VAL A 214 -1.37 -9.58 -8.64
CA VAL A 214 -0.37 -10.20 -7.76
C VAL A 214 0.91 -9.36 -7.78
N PRO A 215 1.75 -9.42 -6.73
CA PRO A 215 3.02 -8.69 -6.73
C PRO A 215 3.88 -9.03 -7.94
N TYR A 216 4.50 -8.01 -8.51
CA TYR A 216 5.39 -8.15 -9.66
C TYR A 216 6.46 -7.07 -9.68
N ARG A 217 7.44 -7.22 -10.55
CA ARG A 217 8.41 -6.17 -10.90
C ARG A 217 8.29 -5.83 -12.38
N SER A 218 8.57 -4.59 -12.67
CA SER A 218 8.60 -4.07 -14.03
C SER A 218 10.00 -3.53 -14.34
N SER A 219 10.20 -3.05 -15.55
CA SER A 219 11.27 -2.12 -15.88
C SER A 219 10.68 -0.76 -16.28
N PRO A 220 11.46 0.33 -16.22
CA PRO A 220 11.00 1.65 -16.68
C PRO A 220 10.42 1.64 -18.10
N ALA A 221 11.00 0.82 -18.98
CA ALA A 221 10.57 0.74 -20.38
C ALA A 221 9.28 -0.09 -20.60
N ARG A 222 8.94 -0.98 -19.68
CA ARG A 222 7.77 -1.86 -19.80
C ARG A 222 6.61 -1.48 -18.90
N PHE A 223 6.85 -0.62 -17.92
CA PHE A 223 5.79 -0.20 -17.00
C PHE A 223 4.54 0.29 -17.78
N PRO A 224 3.31 -0.11 -17.36
CA PRO A 224 2.99 -0.82 -16.12
C PRO A 224 3.00 -2.36 -16.22
N ALA A 225 3.40 -2.95 -17.35
CA ALA A 225 3.45 -4.40 -17.51
C ALA A 225 4.64 -5.03 -16.73
N PRO A 226 4.53 -6.31 -16.32
CA PRO A 226 5.67 -7.04 -15.76
C PRO A 226 6.85 -7.14 -16.74
N ASP A 227 8.07 -7.11 -16.21
CA ASP A 227 9.26 -7.40 -16.98
C ASP A 227 9.96 -8.66 -16.41
N PRO A 228 9.77 -9.83 -17.02
CA PRO A 228 10.40 -11.05 -16.56
C PRO A 228 11.88 -11.17 -16.96
N VAL A 229 12.36 -10.32 -17.88
CA VAL A 229 13.72 -10.38 -18.41
C VAL A 229 14.68 -9.48 -17.63
N ASP A 230 14.26 -8.26 -17.35
CA ASP A 230 15.06 -7.25 -16.63
C ASP A 230 14.21 -6.54 -15.56
N PRO A 231 13.74 -7.28 -14.53
CA PRO A 231 12.91 -6.69 -13.49
C PRO A 231 13.74 -5.75 -12.60
N ARG A 232 13.44 -4.47 -12.64
CA ARG A 232 14.11 -3.42 -11.88
C ARG A 232 13.16 -2.75 -10.90
N GLY A 233 13.70 -1.91 -10.04
CA GLY A 233 12.95 -1.11 -9.09
C GLY A 233 12.26 -1.90 -7.99
N PRO A 234 11.29 -1.27 -7.33
CA PRO A 234 10.54 -1.86 -6.24
C PRO A 234 9.69 -3.05 -6.69
N VAL A 235 9.35 -3.92 -5.75
CA VAL A 235 8.22 -4.82 -5.93
C VAL A 235 6.95 -3.99 -5.91
N LEU A 236 6.19 -4.03 -7.00
CA LEU A 236 4.87 -3.43 -7.08
C LEU A 236 3.90 -4.33 -6.33
N LEU A 237 3.26 -3.79 -5.30
CA LEU A 237 2.21 -4.43 -4.50
C LEU A 237 0.85 -3.86 -4.94
N PRO A 238 0.19 -4.47 -5.94
CA PRO A 238 -1.06 -3.93 -6.47
C PRO A 238 -2.15 -3.87 -5.40
N ILE A 239 -2.90 -2.76 -5.37
CA ILE A 239 -4.04 -2.62 -4.47
C ILE A 239 -5.07 -3.69 -4.78
N PHE A 240 -5.58 -4.34 -3.74
CA PHE A 240 -6.52 -5.43 -3.88
C PHE A 240 -7.78 -4.99 -4.64
N SER A 241 -7.91 -5.49 -5.86
CA SER A 241 -8.96 -5.15 -6.82
C SER A 241 -9.71 -6.42 -7.24
N PRO A 242 -10.62 -6.94 -6.38
CA PRO A 242 -11.34 -8.17 -6.68
C PRO A 242 -12.24 -8.03 -7.91
N PRO A 243 -12.46 -9.12 -8.67
CA PRO A 243 -13.32 -9.10 -9.84
C PRO A 243 -14.76 -8.79 -9.46
N GLY A 244 -15.34 -7.83 -10.14
CA GLY A 244 -16.76 -7.49 -10.09
C GLY A 244 -17.59 -8.34 -11.05
N ARG A 245 -18.79 -7.85 -11.34
CA ARG A 245 -19.63 -8.42 -12.40
C ARG A 245 -18.95 -8.18 -13.76
N HIS A 246 -19.08 -9.12 -14.66
CA HIS A 246 -18.53 -9.06 -16.02
C HIS A 246 -17.00 -8.88 -16.11
N GLY A 247 -16.26 -9.30 -15.08
CA GLY A 247 -14.80 -9.26 -15.09
C GLY A 247 -14.17 -7.89 -14.83
N THR A 248 -14.95 -6.84 -14.66
CA THR A 248 -14.43 -5.51 -14.28
C THR A 248 -13.79 -5.56 -12.90
N ARG A 249 -12.68 -4.83 -12.73
CA ARG A 249 -11.97 -4.73 -11.45
C ARG A 249 -12.01 -3.30 -10.94
N PHE A 250 -12.14 -3.18 -9.65
CA PHE A 250 -12.02 -1.89 -8.96
C PHE A 250 -11.34 -2.11 -7.61
N PRO A 251 -10.47 -1.21 -7.18
CA PRO A 251 -9.87 -1.26 -5.85
C PRO A 251 -10.92 -1.40 -4.77
N LEU A 252 -10.63 -2.22 -3.78
CA LEU A 252 -11.47 -2.39 -2.61
C LEU A 252 -10.88 -1.58 -1.45
N SER A 253 -11.43 -0.39 -1.22
CA SER A 253 -11.02 0.44 -0.10
C SER A 253 -11.65 -0.06 1.21
N PRO A 254 -10.91 -0.09 2.33
CA PRO A 254 -11.46 -0.32 3.66
C PRO A 254 -12.50 0.74 4.08
N GLU A 255 -12.53 1.89 3.41
CA GLU A 255 -13.50 2.97 3.63
C GLU A 255 -14.85 2.71 2.95
N THR A 256 -14.92 1.66 2.12
CA THR A 256 -16.17 1.24 1.47
C THR A 256 -17.17 0.74 2.52
N THR A 257 -18.45 1.09 2.36
CA THR A 257 -19.49 0.61 3.29
C THR A 257 -19.42 -0.91 3.51
N VAL A 258 -19.62 -1.35 4.74
CA VAL A 258 -19.49 -2.76 5.17
C VAL A 258 -20.30 -3.70 4.27
N SER A 259 -21.52 -3.29 3.88
CA SER A 259 -22.39 -4.07 3.01
C SER A 259 -21.85 -4.30 1.60
N ARG A 260 -20.90 -3.49 1.15
CA ARG A 260 -20.20 -3.65 -0.14
C ARG A 260 -18.83 -4.27 0.04
N PHE A 261 -18.11 -3.93 1.12
CA PHE A 261 -16.76 -4.42 1.39
C PHE A 261 -16.76 -5.94 1.59
N VAL A 262 -17.57 -6.42 2.53
CA VAL A 262 -17.57 -7.84 2.95
C VAL A 262 -17.86 -8.80 1.79
N PRO A 263 -18.92 -8.62 0.97
CA PRO A 263 -19.18 -9.53 -0.17
C PRO A 263 -18.07 -9.48 -1.24
N ARG A 264 -17.48 -8.31 -1.49
CA ARG A 264 -16.41 -8.17 -2.47
C ARG A 264 -15.10 -8.80 -1.99
N LEU A 265 -14.77 -8.64 -0.71
CA LEU A 265 -13.64 -9.32 -0.09
C LEU A 265 -13.80 -10.84 -0.19
N ALA A 266 -14.93 -11.38 0.24
CA ALA A 266 -15.21 -12.80 0.18
C ALA A 266 -15.14 -13.35 -1.25
N ALA A 267 -15.71 -12.64 -2.23
CA ALA A 267 -15.65 -13.04 -3.64
C ALA A 267 -14.21 -13.06 -4.17
N GLY A 268 -13.39 -12.09 -3.79
CA GLY A 268 -11.99 -12.02 -4.19
C GLY A 268 -11.16 -13.15 -3.57
N LEU A 269 -11.32 -13.39 -2.27
CA LEU A 269 -10.60 -14.47 -1.58
C LEU A 269 -10.96 -15.86 -2.12
N LEU A 270 -12.23 -16.10 -2.45
CA LEU A 270 -12.70 -17.38 -2.98
C LEU A 270 -12.24 -17.63 -4.42
N ARG A 271 -12.18 -16.58 -5.25
CA ARG A 271 -11.89 -16.73 -6.69
C ARG A 271 -10.41 -16.70 -7.02
N GLU A 272 -9.59 -15.95 -6.26
CA GLU A 272 -8.23 -15.62 -6.66
C GLU A 272 -7.16 -16.10 -5.67
N SER A 273 -7.50 -16.34 -4.40
CA SER A 273 -6.53 -16.72 -3.36
C SER A 273 -5.26 -15.84 -3.42
N PRO A 274 -5.38 -14.52 -3.32
CA PRO A 274 -4.28 -13.59 -3.59
C PRO A 274 -3.11 -13.86 -2.64
N PRO A 275 -1.85 -13.79 -3.13
CA PRO A 275 -0.67 -14.03 -2.30
C PRO A 275 -0.38 -12.89 -1.32
N VAL A 276 -0.97 -11.72 -1.53
CA VAL A 276 -0.95 -10.55 -0.66
C VAL A 276 -2.26 -9.78 -0.83
N LEU A 277 -2.70 -9.14 0.23
CA LEU A 277 -3.82 -8.20 0.23
C LEU A 277 -3.29 -6.82 0.59
N ALA A 278 -3.21 -5.93 -0.39
CA ALA A 278 -2.78 -4.55 -0.19
C ALA A 278 -4.00 -3.61 -0.21
N PHE A 279 -4.10 -2.78 0.80
CA PHE A 279 -5.17 -1.78 0.96
C PHE A 279 -4.56 -0.43 1.28
N THR A 280 -5.30 0.63 0.96
CA THR A 280 -4.98 1.99 1.37
C THR A 280 -6.16 2.62 2.09
N ALA A 281 -5.84 3.43 3.08
CA ALA A 281 -6.75 4.34 3.75
C ALA A 281 -6.08 5.72 3.84
N ARG A 282 -6.86 6.79 4.00
CA ARG A 282 -6.31 8.13 4.22
C ARG A 282 -6.38 8.49 5.69
N SER A 283 -5.52 9.39 6.13
CA SER A 283 -5.57 9.90 7.50
C SER A 283 -6.94 10.50 7.85
N THR A 284 -7.59 11.17 6.89
CA THR A 284 -8.95 11.72 7.05
C THR A 284 -10.03 10.67 7.31
N SER A 285 -9.77 9.39 7.04
CA SER A 285 -10.71 8.29 7.36
C SER A 285 -10.88 8.03 8.85
N SER A 286 -10.05 8.65 9.68
CA SER A 286 -10.20 8.64 11.13
C SER A 286 -11.30 9.57 11.65
N LEU A 287 -11.78 10.49 10.80
CA LEU A 287 -12.74 11.50 11.20
C LEU A 287 -14.19 10.97 11.16
N GLY A 288 -14.93 11.29 12.19
CA GLY A 288 -16.36 10.97 12.30
C GLY A 288 -16.68 9.48 12.12
N SER A 289 -17.77 9.16 11.41
CA SER A 289 -18.26 7.80 11.19
C SER A 289 -17.45 7.01 10.13
N ALA A 290 -16.52 7.65 9.43
CA ALA A 290 -15.66 6.97 8.48
C ALA A 290 -14.74 5.98 9.17
N TRP A 291 -14.27 6.31 10.38
CA TRP A 291 -13.49 5.40 11.21
C TRP A 291 -14.23 4.09 11.53
N ASP A 292 -15.49 4.17 11.96
CA ASP A 292 -16.26 2.97 12.33
C ASP A 292 -16.39 2.00 11.15
N THR A 293 -16.51 2.54 9.96
CA THR A 293 -16.53 1.76 8.71
C THR A 293 -15.18 1.10 8.44
N LEU A 294 -14.09 1.86 8.52
CA LEU A 294 -12.73 1.38 8.32
C LEU A 294 -12.38 0.30 9.35
N GLU A 295 -12.57 0.58 10.65
CA GLU A 295 -12.29 -0.36 11.73
C GLU A 295 -13.08 -1.67 11.55
N SER A 296 -14.39 -1.57 11.27
CA SER A 296 -15.26 -2.74 11.06
C SER A 296 -14.76 -3.61 9.91
N ASN A 297 -14.38 -3.01 8.78
CA ASN A 297 -13.91 -3.71 7.61
C ASN A 297 -12.55 -4.39 7.84
N ILE A 298 -11.61 -3.70 8.48
CA ILE A 298 -10.28 -4.24 8.78
C ILE A 298 -10.34 -5.34 9.83
N VAL A 299 -11.16 -5.18 10.87
CA VAL A 299 -11.40 -6.23 11.87
C VAL A 299 -12.10 -7.43 11.23
N HIS A 300 -13.06 -7.22 10.31
CA HIS A 300 -13.68 -8.31 9.56
C HIS A 300 -12.64 -9.08 8.74
N LEU A 301 -11.77 -8.37 8.02
CA LEU A 301 -10.65 -8.98 7.27
C LEU A 301 -9.74 -9.81 8.19
N ALA A 302 -9.39 -9.30 9.36
CA ALA A 302 -8.51 -9.97 10.32
C ALA A 302 -9.07 -11.29 10.84
N ARG A 303 -10.39 -11.51 10.81
CA ARG A 303 -11.05 -12.76 11.23
C ARG A 303 -10.96 -13.89 10.21
N HIS A 304 -10.54 -13.60 8.98
CA HIS A 304 -10.25 -14.66 8.03
C HIS A 304 -8.96 -15.38 8.41
N ASP A 305 -8.93 -16.69 8.19
CA ASP A 305 -7.79 -17.55 8.53
C ASP A 305 -6.47 -16.98 7.96
N ARG A 306 -5.46 -16.90 8.85
CA ARG A 306 -4.05 -16.64 8.49
C ARG A 306 -3.73 -15.25 7.97
N MET A 307 -4.56 -14.27 8.19
CA MET A 307 -4.22 -12.89 7.88
C MET A 307 -3.08 -12.41 8.76
N ARG A 308 -2.04 -11.84 8.15
CA ARG A 308 -0.88 -11.30 8.84
C ARG A 308 -0.64 -9.88 8.41
N PHE A 309 -0.95 -8.92 9.28
CA PHE A 309 -0.68 -7.51 9.02
C PHE A 309 0.82 -7.24 9.13
N MET A 310 1.39 -6.67 8.07
CA MET A 310 2.81 -6.36 7.99
C MET A 310 3.06 -5.13 7.11
N THR A 311 4.26 -4.59 7.18
CA THR A 311 4.67 -3.43 6.40
C THR A 311 4.83 -3.77 4.92
N ALA A 312 4.78 -2.74 4.05
CA ALA A 312 4.95 -2.90 2.61
C ALA A 312 6.28 -3.55 2.25
N SER A 313 7.40 -3.07 2.86
CA SER A 313 8.71 -3.67 2.60
C SER A 313 8.83 -5.11 3.10
N ALA A 314 8.23 -5.44 4.24
CA ALA A 314 8.22 -6.82 4.74
C ALA A 314 7.40 -7.75 3.85
N ALA A 315 6.27 -7.27 3.31
CA ALA A 315 5.48 -8.00 2.34
C ALA A 315 6.24 -8.18 1.03
N ALA A 316 6.83 -7.12 0.48
CA ALA A 316 7.61 -7.14 -0.76
C ALA A 316 8.77 -8.14 -0.69
N ALA A 317 9.46 -8.20 0.45
CA ALA A 317 10.58 -9.14 0.65
C ALA A 317 10.18 -10.61 0.47
N ARG A 318 8.90 -10.96 0.63
CA ARG A 318 8.40 -12.33 0.38
C ARG A 318 8.30 -12.68 -1.11
N PHE A 319 8.39 -11.69 -1.99
CA PHE A 319 8.30 -11.84 -3.46
C PHE A 319 9.62 -11.55 -4.17
N VAL A 320 10.67 -11.22 -3.45
CA VAL A 320 12.03 -11.21 -3.97
C VAL A 320 12.52 -12.66 -3.94
N THR A 321 12.27 -13.42 -5.03
CA THR A 321 12.75 -14.81 -5.14
C THR A 321 14.27 -14.80 -5.26
N PRO A 322 15.00 -15.57 -4.46
CA PRO A 322 16.40 -15.85 -4.73
C PRO A 322 16.46 -16.65 -6.04
N SER A 323 17.19 -16.16 -7.04
CA SER A 323 17.44 -16.85 -8.31
C SER A 323 18.05 -18.25 -8.16
N ALA A 324 18.42 -18.65 -6.94
CA ALA A 324 19.09 -19.90 -6.63
C ALA A 324 18.18 -21.09 -6.25
N GLU A 325 16.87 -20.86 -6.04
CA GLU A 325 15.96 -21.95 -5.67
C GLU A 325 15.18 -22.55 -6.86
N LEU A 326 15.06 -21.80 -7.94
CA LEU A 326 14.43 -22.32 -9.18
C LEU A 326 15.34 -23.30 -9.95
N GLU A 327 16.66 -23.24 -9.79
CA GLU A 327 17.59 -24.20 -10.41
C GLU A 327 17.64 -25.56 -9.71
N ARG A 328 17.04 -25.71 -8.52
CA ARG A 328 17.01 -26.98 -7.78
C ARG A 328 15.72 -27.79 -7.96
N LEU A 329 14.77 -27.28 -8.72
CA LEU A 329 13.48 -27.91 -8.98
C LEU A 329 13.24 -28.23 -10.47
N GLY A 330 14.25 -28.01 -11.35
CA GLY A 330 14.26 -28.39 -12.75
C GLY A 330 14.91 -29.75 -13.02
#